data_8f40b31d5e76ee6d45f0670c3b3fd9c6
#
_entry.id   8f40b31d5e76ee6d45f0670c3b3fd9c6
#
_cell.length_a   1.000
_cell.length_b   1.000
_cell.length_c   1.000
_cell.angle_alpha   90.00
_cell.angle_beta   90.00
_cell.angle_gamma   90.00
#
_symmetry.space_group_name_H-M   'P 1'
#
loop_
_entity.id
_entity.type
_entity.pdbx_description
1 polymer ?
#
loop_
_entity_poly.entity_id
_entity_poly.type
_entity_poly.pdbx_seq_one_letter_code
_entity_poly.pdbx_strand_id
1 'polypeptide(L)'
;MADIAAQDVKALRDATGAGMMDAKRALVEADGDHEAAAQALREKGLAKAAGRSDRDNTEGAIGLAATIDRASLVHLKCETDFSAKSDGFVSLVDELASAVLEEGETALEAWAATVDDLRLSTKENCEVSRVALVEAATGNLVDTYLHRQDGRGVNGVVVEASGIDQETLHQIALHIAFAKPTALSRDEIPPNLVEAERAALLDITKAEGKPEQAWDKIVEGRLSAWFRETVLLEQGLHGDKTTVQETLGEGRIVRFVQAYIGN
;
A
#
# COMPACT_ATOMS: atom_id res chain seq x y z
N MET A 1 44.05 15.27 -18.51
CA MET A 1 43.12 15.12 -17.38
C MET A 1 42.64 16.52 -17.03
N ALA A 2 41.35 16.78 -17.13
CA ALA A 2 40.81 18.08 -16.74
C ALA A 2 41.13 18.34 -15.25
N ASP A 3 41.55 19.56 -14.94
CA ASP A 3 41.77 19.99 -13.56
C ASP A 3 40.41 20.30 -12.97
N ILE A 4 39.82 19.33 -12.25
CA ILE A 4 38.46 19.44 -11.69
C ILE A 4 38.51 20.30 -10.43
N ALA A 5 37.89 21.47 -10.49
CA ALA A 5 37.83 22.37 -9.34
C ALA A 5 36.94 21.79 -8.22
N ALA A 6 37.30 22.04 -6.97
CA ALA A 6 36.54 21.60 -5.81
C ALA A 6 35.07 22.13 -5.81
N GLN A 7 34.88 23.29 -6.45
CA GLN A 7 33.55 23.89 -6.61
C GLN A 7 32.64 23.09 -7.55
N ASP A 8 33.22 22.53 -8.63
CA ASP A 8 32.48 21.70 -9.58
C ASP A 8 32.04 20.37 -8.93
N VAL A 9 32.95 19.77 -8.14
CA VAL A 9 32.67 18.56 -7.36
C VAL A 9 31.54 18.81 -6.36
N LYS A 10 31.58 19.98 -5.69
CA LYS A 10 30.49 20.35 -4.76
C LYS A 10 29.19 20.56 -5.48
N ALA A 11 29.17 21.29 -6.60
CA ALA A 11 27.98 21.54 -7.40
C ALA A 11 27.32 20.24 -7.89
N LEU A 12 28.12 19.31 -8.43
CA LEU A 12 27.63 18.01 -8.88
C LEU A 12 27.11 17.17 -7.72
N ARG A 13 27.78 17.18 -6.58
CA ARG A 13 27.32 16.50 -5.36
C ARG A 13 25.97 17.06 -4.90
N ASP A 14 25.83 18.37 -4.86
CA ASP A 14 24.62 19.04 -4.36
C ASP A 14 23.45 18.81 -5.34
N ALA A 15 23.73 18.69 -6.63
CA ALA A 15 22.72 18.38 -7.66
C ALA A 15 22.29 16.90 -7.70
N THR A 16 23.19 15.96 -7.35
CA THR A 16 22.96 14.52 -7.54
C THR A 16 22.78 13.73 -6.24
N GLY A 17 23.07 14.34 -5.07
CA GLY A 17 23.12 13.66 -3.79
C GLY A 17 24.22 12.60 -3.66
N ALA A 18 25.12 12.49 -4.64
CA ALA A 18 26.22 11.54 -4.64
C ALA A 18 27.27 11.86 -3.56
N GLY A 19 28.09 10.89 -3.19
CA GLY A 19 29.22 11.11 -2.31
C GLY A 19 30.28 12.00 -2.98
N MET A 20 31.02 12.83 -2.20
CA MET A 20 32.07 13.73 -2.70
C MET A 20 33.09 13.03 -3.62
N MET A 21 33.49 11.82 -3.23
CA MET A 21 34.47 11.05 -4.00
C MET A 21 33.89 10.43 -5.28
N ASP A 22 32.59 10.06 -5.25
CA ASP A 22 31.91 9.58 -6.44
C ASP A 22 31.65 10.72 -7.42
N ALA A 23 31.27 11.91 -6.96
CA ALA A 23 31.11 13.11 -7.78
C ALA A 23 32.45 13.54 -8.43
N LYS A 24 33.54 13.53 -7.66
CA LYS A 24 34.88 13.84 -8.20
C LYS A 24 35.29 12.85 -9.30
N ARG A 25 35.07 11.54 -9.04
CA ARG A 25 35.44 10.50 -10.00
C ARG A 25 34.61 10.61 -11.29
N ALA A 26 33.30 10.82 -11.17
CA ALA A 26 32.45 11.00 -12.32
C ALA A 26 32.86 12.20 -13.18
N LEU A 27 33.21 13.35 -12.57
CA LEU A 27 33.70 14.50 -13.32
C LEU A 27 35.05 14.21 -14.01
N VAL A 28 35.94 13.48 -13.36
CA VAL A 28 37.22 13.09 -13.98
C VAL A 28 37.00 12.16 -15.18
N GLU A 29 36.12 11.18 -15.04
CA GLU A 29 35.75 10.21 -16.11
C GLU A 29 35.00 10.89 -17.28
N ALA A 30 34.29 11.98 -17.00
CA ALA A 30 33.57 12.80 -17.99
C ALA A 30 34.34 14.01 -18.50
N ASP A 31 35.67 14.08 -18.24
CA ASP A 31 36.55 15.21 -18.63
C ASP A 31 35.98 16.59 -18.24
N GLY A 32 35.25 16.67 -17.11
CA GLY A 32 34.65 17.90 -16.59
C GLY A 32 33.28 18.22 -17.11
N ASP A 33 32.68 17.38 -17.93
CA ASP A 33 31.29 17.51 -18.37
C ASP A 33 30.34 17.15 -17.23
N HIS A 34 29.62 18.14 -16.70
CA HIS A 34 28.69 18.01 -15.58
C HIS A 34 27.51 17.17 -15.91
N GLU A 35 26.97 17.29 -17.13
CA GLU A 35 25.76 16.56 -17.55
C GLU A 35 26.06 15.07 -17.73
N ALA A 36 27.15 14.74 -18.42
CA ALA A 36 27.62 13.37 -18.55
C ALA A 36 28.00 12.74 -17.20
N ALA A 37 28.65 13.49 -16.31
CA ALA A 37 29.00 13.04 -14.97
C ALA A 37 27.72 12.80 -14.10
N ALA A 38 26.71 13.65 -14.18
CA ALA A 38 25.43 13.49 -13.48
C ALA A 38 24.70 12.25 -13.99
N GLN A 39 24.64 12.03 -15.30
CA GLN A 39 24.03 10.86 -15.91
C GLN A 39 24.72 9.56 -15.47
N ALA A 40 26.06 9.52 -15.51
CA ALA A 40 26.82 8.36 -15.04
C ALA A 40 26.59 8.05 -13.55
N LEU A 41 26.48 9.10 -12.72
CA LEU A 41 26.14 8.93 -11.30
C LEU A 41 24.72 8.40 -11.09
N ARG A 42 23.75 8.86 -11.90
CA ARG A 42 22.38 8.40 -11.88
C ARG A 42 22.30 6.90 -12.24
N GLU A 43 22.91 6.49 -13.34
CA GLU A 43 22.95 5.09 -13.78
C GLU A 43 23.59 4.16 -12.73
N LYS A 44 24.72 4.59 -12.16
CA LYS A 44 25.37 3.85 -11.09
C LYS A 44 24.52 3.80 -9.81
N GLY A 45 23.81 4.88 -9.52
CA GLY A 45 22.88 4.95 -8.41
C GLY A 45 21.70 3.99 -8.58
N LEU A 46 21.09 3.94 -9.77
CA LEU A 46 20.00 3.01 -10.10
C LEU A 46 20.45 1.56 -10.04
N ALA A 47 21.66 1.23 -10.54
CA ALA A 47 22.21 -0.12 -10.41
C ALA A 47 22.40 -0.54 -8.92
N LYS A 48 22.79 0.41 -8.06
CA LYS A 48 22.87 0.17 -6.61
C LYS A 48 21.49 0.07 -5.98
N ALA A 49 20.52 0.84 -6.46
CA ALA A 49 19.12 0.77 -5.98
C ALA A 49 18.50 -0.58 -6.32
N ALA A 50 18.69 -1.07 -7.54
CA ALA A 50 18.25 -2.41 -7.94
C ALA A 50 18.79 -3.52 -7.03
N GLY A 51 20.03 -3.39 -6.56
CA GLY A 51 20.62 -4.34 -5.58
C GLY A 51 20.06 -4.24 -4.16
N ARG A 52 19.05 -3.38 -3.90
CA ARG A 52 18.36 -3.26 -2.61
C ARG A 52 16.94 -3.80 -2.64
N SER A 53 16.46 -4.27 -3.77
CA SER A 53 15.09 -4.78 -3.94
C SER A 53 14.72 -5.90 -2.95
N ASP A 54 15.71 -6.62 -2.45
CA ASP A 54 15.52 -7.70 -1.49
C ASP A 54 15.48 -7.25 -0.02
N ARG A 55 15.64 -5.94 0.25
CA ARG A 55 15.55 -5.42 1.60
C ARG A 55 14.09 -5.24 2.01
N ASP A 56 13.81 -5.55 3.26
CA ASP A 56 12.47 -5.35 3.84
C ASP A 56 12.07 -3.87 3.79
N ASN A 57 10.88 -3.60 3.27
CA ASN A 57 10.28 -2.28 3.14
C ASN A 57 8.86 -2.27 3.72
N THR A 58 8.77 -2.47 5.02
CA THR A 58 7.48 -2.54 5.75
C THR A 58 6.91 -1.18 6.13
N GLU A 59 7.70 -0.11 6.00
CA GLU A 59 7.28 1.27 6.19
C GLU A 59 6.79 1.89 4.88
N GLY A 60 6.31 3.14 4.93
CA GLY A 60 5.82 3.85 3.75
C GLY A 60 4.74 4.86 4.05
N ALA A 61 4.01 5.26 3.02
CA ALA A 61 2.83 6.11 3.12
C ALA A 61 1.76 5.69 2.12
N ILE A 62 0.51 6.05 2.43
CA ILE A 62 -0.65 5.80 1.59
C ILE A 62 -1.21 7.14 1.15
N GLY A 63 -1.30 7.33 -0.18
CA GLY A 63 -2.00 8.42 -0.83
C GLY A 63 -3.40 7.98 -1.23
N LEU A 64 -4.33 8.91 -1.15
CA LEU A 64 -5.71 8.72 -1.55
C LEU A 64 -6.22 10.00 -2.17
N ALA A 65 -6.82 9.90 -3.37
CA ALA A 65 -7.51 11.00 -4.03
C ALA A 65 -8.91 10.53 -4.43
N ALA A 66 -9.91 11.42 -4.35
CA ALA A 66 -11.29 11.05 -4.65
C ALA A 66 -12.09 12.20 -5.23
N THR A 67 -13.06 11.85 -6.08
CA THR A 67 -14.21 12.65 -6.49
C THR A 67 -15.49 12.03 -5.94
N ILE A 68 -16.65 12.48 -6.38
CA ILE A 68 -17.94 11.94 -5.92
C ILE A 68 -18.18 10.50 -6.38
N ASP A 69 -17.58 10.09 -7.50
CA ASP A 69 -17.82 8.82 -8.18
C ASP A 69 -16.56 8.00 -8.45
N ARG A 70 -15.38 8.52 -8.09
CA ARG A 70 -14.10 7.87 -8.33
C ARG A 70 -13.18 8.05 -7.13
N ALA A 71 -12.36 7.04 -6.85
CA ALA A 71 -11.29 7.15 -5.87
C ALA A 71 -10.08 6.32 -6.27
N SER A 72 -8.91 6.83 -5.99
CA SER A 72 -7.63 6.15 -6.16
C SER A 72 -6.94 5.94 -4.83
N LEU A 73 -6.17 4.88 -4.73
CA LEU A 73 -5.33 4.57 -3.59
C LEU A 73 -3.97 4.13 -4.10
N VAL A 74 -2.90 4.71 -3.55
CA VAL A 74 -1.52 4.33 -3.83
C VAL A 74 -0.79 4.07 -2.53
N HIS A 75 -0.11 2.94 -2.43
CA HIS A 75 0.78 2.59 -1.33
C HIS A 75 2.24 2.61 -1.82
N LEU A 76 3.00 3.58 -1.36
CA LEU A 76 4.43 3.70 -1.60
C LEU A 76 5.17 3.22 -0.36
N LYS A 77 5.94 2.13 -0.51
CA LYS A 77 6.73 1.50 0.56
C LYS A 77 8.15 2.04 0.62
N CYS A 78 8.77 1.97 1.79
CA CYS A 78 10.20 2.23 2.03
C CYS A 78 10.71 1.45 3.26
N GLU A 79 12.02 1.53 3.54
CA GLU A 79 12.63 0.76 4.64
C GLU A 79 12.36 1.41 6.01
N THR A 80 12.33 2.75 6.11
CA THR A 80 12.24 3.47 7.38
C THR A 80 11.05 4.42 7.47
N ASP A 81 10.52 4.56 8.67
CA ASP A 81 9.50 5.56 8.98
C ASP A 81 10.03 7.00 8.84
N PHE A 82 11.34 7.19 8.97
CA PHE A 82 11.99 8.47 8.79
C PHE A 82 11.85 9.00 7.36
N SER A 83 12.13 8.13 6.36
CA SER A 83 11.92 8.46 4.96
C SER A 83 10.44 8.66 4.65
N ALA A 84 9.56 7.77 5.15
CA ALA A 84 8.13 7.80 4.92
C ALA A 84 7.42 9.06 5.46
N LYS A 85 7.98 9.71 6.49
CA LYS A 85 7.45 10.94 7.11
C LYS A 85 7.99 12.22 6.48
N SER A 86 8.96 12.12 5.57
CA SER A 86 9.53 13.31 4.91
C SER A 86 8.48 13.96 4.00
N ASP A 87 8.49 15.30 3.94
CA ASP A 87 7.55 16.07 3.12
C ASP A 87 7.59 15.63 1.66
N GLY A 88 8.78 15.38 1.10
CA GLY A 88 8.94 14.92 -0.28
C GLY A 88 8.34 13.54 -0.55
N PHE A 89 8.42 12.61 0.42
CA PHE A 89 7.81 11.31 0.30
C PHE A 89 6.28 11.38 0.36
N VAL A 90 5.75 12.15 1.32
CA VAL A 90 4.30 12.35 1.49
C VAL A 90 3.71 13.08 0.27
N SER A 91 4.36 14.14 -0.22
CA SER A 91 3.92 14.84 -1.44
C SER A 91 3.88 13.91 -2.65
N LEU A 92 4.95 13.10 -2.84
CA LEU A 92 4.99 12.18 -3.96
C LEU A 92 3.86 11.16 -3.93
N VAL A 93 3.55 10.56 -2.78
CA VAL A 93 2.47 9.57 -2.71
C VAL A 93 1.09 10.19 -2.95
N ASP A 94 0.86 11.42 -2.48
CA ASP A 94 -0.38 12.17 -2.75
C ASP A 94 -0.49 12.57 -4.25
N GLU A 95 0.62 12.95 -4.89
CA GLU A 95 0.70 13.23 -6.33
C GLU A 95 0.45 11.98 -7.17
N LEU A 96 1.03 10.82 -6.79
CA LEU A 96 0.78 9.54 -7.45
C LEU A 96 -0.70 9.14 -7.36
N ALA A 97 -1.32 9.31 -6.20
CA ALA A 97 -2.74 9.05 -6.05
C ALA A 97 -3.60 9.97 -6.93
N SER A 98 -3.25 11.25 -7.02
CA SER A 98 -3.92 12.20 -7.89
C SER A 98 -3.77 11.85 -9.37
N ALA A 99 -2.58 11.48 -9.81
CA ALA A 99 -2.32 11.05 -11.18
C ALA A 99 -3.12 9.78 -11.55
N VAL A 100 -3.18 8.80 -10.64
CA VAL A 100 -4.00 7.59 -10.85
C VAL A 100 -5.49 7.93 -10.93
N LEU A 101 -5.97 8.89 -10.11
CA LEU A 101 -7.37 9.32 -10.18
C LEU A 101 -7.71 9.95 -11.53
N GLU A 102 -6.81 10.75 -12.08
CA GLU A 102 -7.05 11.52 -13.32
C GLU A 102 -6.85 10.69 -14.57
N GLU A 103 -5.77 9.90 -14.64
CA GLU A 103 -5.29 9.24 -15.86
C GLU A 103 -5.37 7.71 -15.82
N GLY A 104 -5.73 7.13 -14.65
CA GLY A 104 -5.75 5.67 -14.44
C GLY A 104 -4.42 5.11 -13.93
N GLU A 105 -4.40 3.81 -13.67
CA GLU A 105 -3.23 3.13 -13.06
C GLU A 105 -1.98 3.20 -13.96
N THR A 106 -2.13 3.32 -15.27
CA THR A 106 -1.02 3.44 -16.23
C THR A 106 -0.27 4.77 -16.10
N ALA A 107 -0.86 5.79 -15.43
CA ALA A 107 -0.17 7.04 -15.14
C ALA A 107 1.17 6.82 -14.44
N LEU A 108 1.28 5.76 -13.63
CA LEU A 108 2.50 5.45 -12.88
C LEU A 108 3.73 5.19 -13.75
N GLU A 109 3.56 4.80 -15.02
CA GLU A 109 4.66 4.64 -15.96
C GLU A 109 5.41 5.99 -16.19
N ALA A 110 4.65 7.09 -16.26
CA ALA A 110 5.23 8.43 -16.40
C ALA A 110 5.96 8.89 -15.12
N TRP A 111 5.60 8.34 -13.97
CA TRP A 111 6.18 8.66 -12.66
C TRP A 111 7.38 7.77 -12.27
N ALA A 112 7.71 6.78 -13.07
CA ALA A 112 8.81 5.84 -12.78
C ALA A 112 10.13 6.57 -12.50
N ALA A 113 10.46 7.61 -13.28
CA ALA A 113 11.67 8.40 -13.08
C ALA A 113 11.67 9.15 -11.72
N THR A 114 10.52 9.66 -11.28
CA THR A 114 10.38 10.36 -10.00
C THR A 114 10.51 9.39 -8.82
N VAL A 115 9.97 8.18 -8.94
CA VAL A 115 10.17 7.12 -7.93
C VAL A 115 11.64 6.69 -7.88
N ASP A 116 12.32 6.63 -9.02
CA ASP A 116 13.75 6.36 -9.08
C ASP A 116 14.58 7.46 -8.41
N ASP A 117 14.22 8.73 -8.58
CA ASP A 117 14.86 9.84 -7.89
C ASP A 117 14.69 9.76 -6.37
N LEU A 118 13.50 9.31 -5.91
CA LEU A 118 13.26 9.02 -4.50
C LEU A 118 14.21 7.90 -4.00
N ARG A 119 14.34 6.78 -4.74
CA ARG A 119 15.27 5.68 -4.43
C ARG A 119 16.74 6.13 -4.34
N LEU A 120 17.11 7.06 -5.21
CA LEU A 120 18.48 7.63 -5.25
C LEU A 120 18.74 8.54 -4.05
N SER A 121 17.76 9.35 -3.67
CA SER A 121 17.90 10.35 -2.58
C SER A 121 17.84 9.67 -1.20
N THR A 122 16.88 8.79 -0.97
CA THR A 122 16.71 8.07 0.31
C THR A 122 17.76 6.98 0.50
N LYS A 123 18.25 6.37 -0.59
CA LYS A 123 19.09 5.16 -0.61
C LYS A 123 18.41 3.95 0.02
N GLU A 124 17.09 3.93 0.01
CA GLU A 124 16.25 2.86 0.51
C GLU A 124 15.59 2.07 -0.63
N ASN A 125 15.10 0.88 -0.31
CA ASN A 125 14.20 0.11 -1.16
C ASN A 125 12.82 0.75 -1.12
N CYS A 126 12.54 1.67 -2.07
CA CYS A 126 11.23 2.29 -2.23
C CYS A 126 10.50 1.66 -3.42
N GLU A 127 9.22 1.32 -3.25
CA GLU A 127 8.41 0.75 -4.32
C GLU A 127 6.94 1.12 -4.20
N VAL A 128 6.28 1.27 -5.33
CA VAL A 128 4.81 1.32 -5.39
C VAL A 128 4.30 -0.11 -5.28
N SER A 129 3.74 -0.48 -4.13
CA SER A 129 3.35 -1.86 -3.82
C SER A 129 1.87 -2.14 -4.10
N ARG A 130 1.01 -1.15 -3.95
CA ARG A 130 -0.43 -1.26 -4.26
C ARG A 130 -0.93 -0.01 -4.95
N VAL A 131 -1.69 -0.23 -6.00
CA VAL A 131 -2.40 0.81 -6.75
C VAL A 131 -3.80 0.32 -6.98
N ALA A 132 -4.77 1.20 -6.86
CA ALA A 132 -6.15 0.91 -7.24
C ALA A 132 -6.85 2.18 -7.70
N LEU A 133 -7.64 2.05 -8.74
CA LEU A 133 -8.65 3.01 -9.16
C LEU A 133 -10.02 2.35 -9.03
N VAL A 134 -10.91 2.97 -8.28
CA VAL A 134 -12.30 2.57 -8.15
C VAL A 134 -13.17 3.63 -8.81
N GLU A 135 -13.88 3.25 -9.86
CA GLU A 135 -14.88 4.06 -10.54
C GLU A 135 -16.25 3.45 -10.25
N ALA A 136 -17.15 4.23 -9.68
CA ALA A 136 -18.50 3.76 -9.36
C ALA A 136 -19.27 3.46 -10.64
N ALA A 137 -19.94 2.32 -10.69
CA ALA A 137 -20.93 2.08 -11.71
C ALA A 137 -22.14 3.03 -11.51
N THR A 138 -22.87 3.30 -12.59
CA THR A 138 -24.02 4.21 -12.54
C THR A 138 -25.00 3.83 -11.43
N GLY A 139 -25.26 4.74 -10.51
CA GLY A 139 -26.15 4.56 -9.37
C GLY A 139 -25.48 3.96 -8.13
N ASN A 140 -24.20 3.61 -8.19
CA ASN A 140 -23.42 3.23 -7.03
C ASN A 140 -22.80 4.45 -6.34
N LEU A 141 -22.40 4.26 -5.10
CA LEU A 141 -21.65 5.23 -4.29
C LEU A 141 -20.22 4.74 -4.09
N VAL A 142 -19.29 5.68 -4.01
CA VAL A 142 -17.91 5.44 -3.54
C VAL A 142 -17.71 6.24 -2.27
N ASP A 143 -17.05 5.64 -1.29
CA ASP A 143 -16.55 6.33 -0.11
C ASP A 143 -15.11 5.95 0.18
N THR A 144 -14.42 6.80 0.94
CA THR A 144 -13.01 6.64 1.26
C THR A 144 -12.74 7.00 2.71
N TYR A 145 -11.72 6.34 3.27
CA TYR A 145 -11.17 6.73 4.55
C TYR A 145 -9.65 6.68 4.51
N LEU A 146 -9.00 7.74 4.97
CA LEU A 146 -7.55 7.79 5.13
C LEU A 146 -7.19 8.13 6.56
N HIS A 147 -6.68 7.15 7.30
CA HIS A 147 -6.11 7.39 8.62
C HIS A 147 -4.71 7.98 8.46
N ARG A 148 -4.52 9.19 9.02
CA ARG A 148 -3.22 9.87 9.02
C ARG A 148 -2.58 9.78 10.41
N GLN A 149 -1.26 9.51 10.41
CA GLN A 149 -0.44 9.52 11.61
C GLN A 149 0.92 10.13 11.26
N ASP A 150 1.41 11.04 12.11
CA ASP A 150 2.70 11.73 11.92
C ASP A 150 2.81 12.41 10.53
N GLY A 151 1.72 13.01 10.05
CA GLY A 151 1.67 13.74 8.78
C GLY A 151 1.45 12.89 7.53
N ARG A 152 1.54 11.55 7.59
CA ARG A 152 1.37 10.61 6.47
C ARG A 152 0.09 9.78 6.57
N GLY A 153 -0.44 9.31 5.46
CA GLY A 153 -1.46 8.27 5.43
C GLY A 153 -0.86 6.91 5.85
N VAL A 154 -1.48 6.22 6.80
CA VAL A 154 -1.00 4.92 7.30
C VAL A 154 -1.99 3.79 7.12
N ASN A 155 -3.25 4.10 6.82
CA ASN A 155 -4.29 3.14 6.47
C ASN A 155 -5.32 3.82 5.57
N GLY A 156 -5.46 3.35 4.35
CA GLY A 156 -6.36 3.88 3.34
C GLY A 156 -7.39 2.84 2.92
N VAL A 157 -8.63 3.26 2.77
CA VAL A 157 -9.75 2.44 2.32
C VAL A 157 -10.49 3.16 1.21
N VAL A 158 -10.85 2.41 0.17
CA VAL A 158 -11.82 2.79 -0.85
C VAL A 158 -12.89 1.72 -0.89
N VAL A 159 -14.16 2.09 -0.88
CA VAL A 159 -15.29 1.16 -0.93
C VAL A 159 -16.35 1.64 -1.90
N GLU A 160 -16.89 0.71 -2.72
CA GLU A 160 -18.01 0.93 -3.63
C GLU A 160 -19.21 0.10 -3.18
N ALA A 161 -20.38 0.73 -3.12
CA ALA A 161 -21.62 0.06 -2.77
C ALA A 161 -22.81 0.56 -3.59
N SER A 162 -23.88 -0.21 -3.59
CA SER A 162 -25.18 0.14 -4.19
C SER A 162 -26.32 -0.12 -3.23
N GLY A 163 -27.39 0.69 -3.34
CA GLY A 163 -28.63 0.49 -2.59
C GLY A 163 -28.55 0.86 -1.10
N ILE A 164 -27.56 1.63 -0.69
CA ILE A 164 -27.41 2.21 0.67
C ILE A 164 -27.16 3.72 0.58
N ASP A 165 -27.26 4.41 1.71
CA ASP A 165 -26.92 5.82 1.79
C ASP A 165 -25.42 6.05 2.06
N GLN A 166 -24.96 7.28 1.85
CA GLN A 166 -23.56 7.67 2.00
C GLN A 166 -23.08 7.56 3.46
N GLU A 167 -23.93 7.82 4.44
CA GLU A 167 -23.59 7.71 5.86
C GLU A 167 -23.26 6.27 6.23
N THR A 168 -24.14 5.33 5.83
CA THR A 168 -23.92 3.89 6.02
C THR A 168 -22.64 3.43 5.33
N LEU A 169 -22.38 3.90 4.10
CA LEU A 169 -21.15 3.55 3.37
C LEU A 169 -19.91 4.06 4.09
N HIS A 170 -19.96 5.28 4.63
CA HIS A 170 -18.86 5.85 5.41
C HIS A 170 -18.56 5.06 6.69
N GLN A 171 -19.58 4.64 7.42
CA GLN A 171 -19.40 3.78 8.60
C GLN A 171 -18.75 2.45 8.24
N ILE A 172 -19.07 1.89 7.07
CA ILE A 172 -18.42 0.67 6.56
C ILE A 172 -16.96 0.94 6.18
N ALA A 173 -16.62 2.07 5.57
CA ALA A 173 -15.23 2.44 5.26
C ALA A 173 -14.39 2.54 6.55
N LEU A 174 -14.93 3.17 7.59
CA LEU A 174 -14.30 3.25 8.91
C LEU A 174 -14.11 1.86 9.54
N HIS A 175 -15.13 0.99 9.42
CA HIS A 175 -15.07 -0.37 9.91
C HIS A 175 -13.97 -1.19 9.20
N ILE A 176 -13.88 -1.10 7.86
CA ILE A 176 -12.83 -1.77 7.07
C ILE A 176 -11.45 -1.32 7.55
N ALA A 177 -11.25 -0.02 7.77
CA ALA A 177 -9.98 0.50 8.25
C ALA A 177 -9.58 -0.08 9.61
N PHE A 178 -10.54 -0.27 10.51
CA PHE A 178 -10.30 -0.83 11.84
C PHE A 178 -10.16 -2.35 11.82
N ALA A 179 -11.13 -3.06 11.23
CA ALA A 179 -11.25 -4.52 11.29
C ALA A 179 -10.32 -5.25 10.30
N LYS A 180 -9.84 -4.55 9.26
CA LYS A 180 -8.91 -5.09 8.25
C LYS A 180 -9.36 -6.42 7.64
N PRO A 181 -10.59 -6.52 7.12
CA PRO A 181 -11.05 -7.74 6.47
C PRO A 181 -10.15 -8.08 5.26
N THR A 182 -9.96 -9.36 5.00
CA THR A 182 -9.15 -9.82 3.86
C THR A 182 -9.97 -10.17 2.64
N ALA A 183 -11.29 -10.37 2.81
CA ALA A 183 -12.22 -10.71 1.75
C ALA A 183 -13.58 -10.05 1.99
N LEU A 184 -14.33 -9.77 0.93
CA LEU A 184 -15.70 -9.29 1.01
C LEU A 184 -16.63 -10.41 1.46
N SER A 185 -16.55 -11.58 0.82
CA SER A 185 -17.35 -12.77 1.11
C SER A 185 -16.47 -14.02 1.19
N ARG A 186 -17.03 -15.13 1.70
CA ARG A 186 -16.30 -16.41 1.77
C ARG A 186 -15.82 -16.91 0.41
N ASP A 187 -16.56 -16.61 -0.64
CA ASP A 187 -16.28 -17.08 -2.00
C ASP A 187 -14.99 -16.42 -2.58
N GLU A 188 -14.56 -15.30 -2.01
CA GLU A 188 -13.29 -14.65 -2.39
C GLU A 188 -12.06 -15.28 -1.72
N ILE A 189 -12.27 -16.11 -0.70
CA ILE A 189 -11.16 -16.79 -0.03
C ILE A 189 -10.80 -18.06 -0.82
N PRO A 190 -9.54 -18.20 -1.27
CA PRO A 190 -9.11 -19.39 -1.99
C PRO A 190 -9.39 -20.68 -1.20
N PRO A 191 -10.00 -21.72 -1.79
CA PRO A 191 -10.35 -22.94 -1.08
C PRO A 191 -9.19 -23.63 -0.36
N ASN A 192 -7.98 -23.55 -0.94
CA ASN A 192 -6.78 -24.09 -0.32
C ASN A 192 -6.40 -23.40 1.00
N LEU A 193 -6.71 -22.11 1.16
CA LEU A 193 -6.50 -21.39 2.42
C LEU A 193 -7.53 -21.81 3.47
N VAL A 194 -8.78 -22.03 3.07
CA VAL A 194 -9.82 -22.52 3.97
C VAL A 194 -9.47 -23.93 4.46
N GLU A 195 -8.98 -24.82 3.57
CA GLU A 195 -8.57 -26.17 3.96
C GLU A 195 -7.32 -26.15 4.84
N ALA A 196 -6.37 -25.29 4.58
CA ALA A 196 -5.18 -25.11 5.43
C ALA A 196 -5.57 -24.65 6.83
N GLU A 197 -6.47 -23.67 6.96
CA GLU A 197 -6.99 -23.19 8.24
C GLU A 197 -7.76 -24.30 8.97
N ARG A 198 -8.63 -25.05 8.27
CA ARG A 198 -9.36 -26.20 8.81
C ARG A 198 -8.39 -27.24 9.40
N ALA A 199 -7.31 -27.57 8.68
CA ALA A 199 -6.31 -28.52 9.14
C ALA A 199 -5.59 -28.02 10.40
N ALA A 200 -5.18 -26.74 10.42
CA ALA A 200 -4.55 -26.13 11.59
C ALA A 200 -5.48 -26.14 12.81
N LEU A 201 -6.75 -25.80 12.63
CA LEU A 201 -7.76 -25.82 13.70
C LEU A 201 -8.02 -27.24 14.23
N LEU A 202 -7.97 -28.25 13.36
CA LEU A 202 -8.06 -29.67 13.77
C LEU A 202 -6.87 -30.07 14.63
N ASP A 203 -5.65 -29.70 14.23
CA ASP A 203 -4.45 -30.03 14.99
C ASP A 203 -4.43 -29.34 16.37
N ILE A 204 -4.85 -28.10 16.44
CA ILE A 204 -5.05 -27.39 17.71
C ILE A 204 -6.08 -28.11 18.57
N THR A 205 -7.21 -28.56 18.00
CA THR A 205 -8.29 -29.23 18.71
C THR A 205 -7.82 -30.57 19.30
N LYS A 206 -7.00 -31.32 18.55
CA LYS A 206 -6.37 -32.57 19.02
C LYS A 206 -5.37 -32.31 20.15
N ALA A 207 -4.52 -31.29 20.00
CA ALA A 207 -3.51 -30.93 21.00
C ALA A 207 -4.14 -30.49 22.33
N GLU A 208 -5.34 -29.92 22.29
CA GLU A 208 -6.13 -29.58 23.50
C GLU A 208 -6.77 -30.80 24.20
N GLY A 209 -6.60 -32.00 23.66
CA GLY A 209 -7.15 -33.23 24.26
C GLY A 209 -8.68 -33.36 24.16
N LYS A 210 -9.30 -32.68 23.19
CA LYS A 210 -10.75 -32.80 22.99
C LYS A 210 -11.12 -34.19 22.49
N PRO A 211 -12.31 -34.73 22.90
CA PRO A 211 -12.77 -36.03 22.43
C PRO A 211 -12.92 -36.06 20.91
N GLU A 212 -12.50 -37.12 20.26
CA GLU A 212 -12.53 -37.27 18.79
C GLU A 212 -13.95 -37.04 18.22
N GLN A 213 -14.96 -37.48 18.92
CA GLN A 213 -16.37 -37.33 18.54
C GLN A 213 -16.83 -35.83 18.47
N ALA A 214 -16.08 -34.93 19.07
CA ALA A 214 -16.39 -33.49 19.10
C ALA A 214 -15.53 -32.68 18.11
N TRP A 215 -14.51 -33.27 17.48
CA TRP A 215 -13.56 -32.52 16.64
C TRP A 215 -14.23 -31.78 15.53
N ASP A 216 -15.05 -32.42 14.71
CA ASP A 216 -15.71 -31.78 13.58
C ASP A 216 -16.55 -30.57 14.01
N LYS A 217 -17.34 -30.73 15.08
CA LYS A 217 -18.16 -29.63 15.60
C LYS A 217 -17.32 -28.46 16.14
N ILE A 218 -16.21 -28.76 16.79
CA ILE A 218 -15.31 -27.74 17.32
C ILE A 218 -14.60 -27.00 16.17
N VAL A 219 -14.11 -27.75 15.20
CA VAL A 219 -13.42 -27.20 14.01
C VAL A 219 -14.35 -26.31 13.22
N GLU A 220 -15.60 -26.76 12.94
CA GLU A 220 -16.59 -25.92 12.23
C GLU A 220 -16.94 -24.65 13.01
N GLY A 221 -17.05 -24.73 14.33
CA GLY A 221 -17.28 -23.55 15.17
C GLY A 221 -16.11 -22.53 15.12
N ARG A 222 -14.88 -23.05 15.14
CA ARG A 222 -13.65 -22.23 15.05
C ARG A 222 -13.49 -21.64 13.65
N LEU A 223 -13.72 -22.43 12.61
CA LEU A 223 -13.69 -21.95 11.23
C LEU A 223 -14.75 -20.85 10.98
N SER A 224 -15.93 -21.01 11.56
CA SER A 224 -16.96 -19.95 11.52
C SER A 224 -16.51 -18.69 12.27
N ALA A 225 -15.72 -18.81 13.34
CA ALA A 225 -15.16 -17.65 14.03
C ALA A 225 -14.08 -16.97 13.16
N TRP A 226 -13.21 -17.77 12.52
CA TRP A 226 -12.21 -17.26 11.60
C TRP A 226 -12.83 -16.50 10.41
N PHE A 227 -13.95 -17.00 9.83
CA PHE A 227 -14.68 -16.26 8.79
C PHE A 227 -15.20 -14.92 9.32
N ARG A 228 -15.75 -14.88 10.54
CA ARG A 228 -16.19 -13.60 11.15
C ARG A 228 -15.07 -12.60 11.43
N GLU A 229 -13.82 -13.05 11.49
CA GLU A 229 -12.66 -12.16 11.63
C GLU A 229 -12.12 -11.70 10.28
N THR A 230 -12.26 -12.51 9.23
CA THR A 230 -11.61 -12.28 7.93
C THR A 230 -12.55 -11.78 6.83
N VAL A 231 -13.85 -12.06 6.92
CA VAL A 231 -14.85 -11.74 5.89
C VAL A 231 -15.66 -10.53 6.29
N LEU A 232 -15.59 -9.46 5.50
CA LEU A 232 -16.23 -8.18 5.80
C LEU A 232 -17.75 -8.33 6.08
N LEU A 233 -18.47 -9.05 5.23
CA LEU A 233 -19.92 -9.20 5.36
C LEU A 233 -20.36 -9.93 6.64
N GLU A 234 -19.48 -10.74 7.23
CA GLU A 234 -19.76 -11.50 8.46
C GLU A 234 -19.27 -10.80 9.73
N GLN A 235 -18.49 -9.73 9.60
CA GLN A 235 -18.03 -8.94 10.73
C GLN A 235 -19.17 -8.16 11.35
N GLY A 236 -19.20 -8.07 12.68
CA GLY A 236 -20.07 -7.14 13.39
C GLY A 236 -19.63 -5.70 13.16
N LEU A 237 -20.49 -4.84 12.64
CA LEU A 237 -20.15 -3.44 12.36
C LEU A 237 -19.68 -2.73 13.64
N HIS A 238 -18.44 -2.23 13.65
CA HIS A 238 -17.78 -1.60 14.80
C HIS A 238 -17.79 -2.46 16.08
N GLY A 239 -17.84 -3.80 15.93
CA GLY A 239 -17.87 -4.74 17.05
C GLY A 239 -19.28 -5.02 17.61
N ASP A 240 -20.32 -4.51 16.97
CA ASP A 240 -21.71 -4.80 17.31
C ASP A 240 -22.12 -6.24 16.94
N LYS A 241 -23.29 -6.65 17.42
CA LYS A 241 -23.87 -7.95 17.04
C LYS A 241 -24.42 -7.96 15.63
N THR A 242 -24.86 -6.80 15.13
CA THR A 242 -25.38 -6.63 13.77
C THR A 242 -24.21 -6.68 12.80
N THR A 243 -24.27 -7.60 11.86
CA THR A 243 -23.21 -7.77 10.87
C THR A 243 -23.27 -6.67 9.80
N VAL A 244 -22.15 -6.49 9.07
CA VAL A 244 -22.13 -5.61 7.89
C VAL A 244 -23.21 -6.04 6.90
N GLN A 245 -23.37 -7.34 6.65
CA GLN A 245 -24.44 -7.86 5.76
C GLN A 245 -25.85 -7.47 6.24
N GLU A 246 -26.13 -7.58 7.52
CA GLU A 246 -27.43 -7.19 8.08
C GLU A 246 -27.66 -5.67 8.01
N THR A 247 -26.59 -4.86 8.19
CA THR A 247 -26.64 -3.39 8.07
C THR A 247 -26.96 -2.95 6.63
N LEU A 248 -26.49 -3.67 5.62
CA LEU A 248 -26.75 -3.36 4.22
C LEU A 248 -28.22 -3.53 3.82
N GLY A 249 -29.00 -4.38 4.50
CA GLY A 249 -30.38 -4.69 4.12
C GLY A 249 -30.49 -5.22 2.68
N GLU A 250 -31.14 -4.47 1.78
CA GLU A 250 -31.23 -4.80 0.35
C GLU A 250 -30.03 -4.27 -0.48
N GLY A 251 -29.19 -3.44 0.13
CA GLY A 251 -27.97 -2.93 -0.49
C GLY A 251 -26.86 -3.97 -0.54
N ARG A 252 -25.78 -3.61 -1.22
CA ARG A 252 -24.61 -4.48 -1.31
C ARG A 252 -23.32 -3.67 -1.43
N ILE A 253 -22.23 -4.19 -0.88
CA ILE A 253 -20.88 -3.77 -1.21
C ILE A 253 -20.50 -4.43 -2.53
N VAL A 254 -20.00 -3.64 -3.48
CA VAL A 254 -19.54 -4.13 -4.77
C VAL A 254 -18.07 -4.59 -4.66
N ARG A 255 -17.26 -3.77 -4.02
CA ARG A 255 -15.84 -4.05 -3.76
C ARG A 255 -15.28 -3.10 -2.72
N PHE A 256 -14.18 -3.48 -2.13
CA PHE A 256 -13.35 -2.58 -1.34
C PHE A 256 -11.87 -2.80 -1.63
N VAL A 257 -11.07 -1.77 -1.38
CA VAL A 257 -9.61 -1.83 -1.43
C VAL A 257 -9.09 -1.21 -0.14
N GLN A 258 -8.14 -1.88 0.47
CA GLN A 258 -7.46 -1.37 1.66
C GLN A 258 -5.95 -1.53 1.51
N ALA A 259 -5.19 -0.54 1.92
CA ALA A 259 -3.77 -0.64 2.17
C ALA A 259 -3.45 -0.06 3.56
N TYR A 260 -2.50 -0.65 4.27
CA TYR A 260 -2.03 -0.15 5.56
C TYR A 260 -0.54 -0.47 5.75
N ILE A 261 0.13 0.34 6.56
CA ILE A 261 1.56 0.20 6.84
C ILE A 261 1.79 -1.04 7.71
N GLY A 262 2.88 -1.77 7.42
CA GLY A 262 3.21 -3.02 8.11
C GLY A 262 2.56 -4.27 7.48
N ASN A 263 2.05 -4.14 6.26
CA ASN A 263 1.44 -5.22 5.50
C ASN A 263 2.35 -5.66 4.34
#